data_34436b3ca2d2ff414328c7083845ec41
#
_entry.id   34436b3ca2d2ff414328c7083845ec41
#
_cell.length_a   1.000
_cell.length_b   1.000
_cell.length_c   1.000
_cell.angle_alpha   90.00
_cell.angle_beta   90.00
_cell.angle_gamma   90.00
#
_symmetry.space_group_name_H-M   'P 1'
#
loop_
_entity.id
_entity.type
_entity.pdbx_description
1 polymer ?
#
loop_
_entity_poly.entity_id
_entity_poly.type
_entity_poly.pdbx_seq_one_letter_code
_entity_poly.pdbx_strand_id
1 'polypeptide(L)'
;SVGRTILSDCYEIKEAAKEMSKMTAIMAVIPISCFIFGGFLAEFLGWRTNLLALGLISLILIIAMLFLLNETLIKKAKNISFKKMFIVYRGLLKNLSFNFFTITTAMQTSMFFAMNGFMPYEFERKGVSMSEFGIWFSFTSLGYIFGNIVNSKLSPKVGLERMCLLGTACSF
;
A
#
# COMPACT_ATOMS: atom_id res chain seq x y z
N SER A 1 7.67 -0.27 4.02
CA SER A 1 8.81 -1.18 3.73
C SER A 1 9.49 -1.62 5.01
N VAL A 2 9.81 -0.71 5.95
CA VAL A 2 10.52 -1.03 7.21
C VAL A 2 9.78 -2.08 8.06
N GLY A 3 8.46 -1.97 8.20
CA GLY A 3 7.67 -2.96 8.95
C GLY A 3 7.79 -4.41 8.44
N ARG A 4 7.92 -4.59 7.12
CA ARG A 4 8.13 -5.93 6.54
C ARG A 4 9.52 -6.49 6.87
N THR A 5 10.53 -5.61 6.91
CA THR A 5 11.90 -6.00 7.29
C THR A 5 11.95 -6.42 8.76
N ILE A 6 11.32 -5.65 9.65
CA ILE A 6 11.22 -5.99 11.08
C ILE A 6 10.59 -7.36 11.28
N LEU A 7 9.50 -7.67 10.56
CA LEU A 7 8.87 -8.98 10.65
C LEU A 7 9.80 -10.12 10.19
N SER A 8 10.57 -9.89 9.12
CA SER A 8 11.54 -10.91 8.66
C SER A 8 12.74 -11.06 9.59
N ASP A 9 13.06 -10.07 10.39
CA ASP A 9 14.17 -10.12 11.36
C ASP A 9 13.75 -10.79 12.69
N CYS A 10 12.46 -10.64 13.06
CA CYS A 10 11.93 -11.13 14.34
C CYS A 10 11.38 -12.55 14.29
N TYR A 11 10.92 -13.03 13.14
CA TYR A 11 10.20 -14.29 13.01
C TYR A 11 10.87 -15.25 12.04
N GLU A 12 10.71 -16.54 12.27
CA GLU A 12 11.10 -17.58 11.30
C GLU A 12 10.24 -17.48 10.03
N ILE A 13 10.74 -17.98 8.89
CA ILE A 13 10.17 -17.81 7.55
C ILE A 13 8.66 -18.11 7.50
N LYS A 14 8.21 -19.19 8.16
CA LYS A 14 6.78 -19.58 8.17
C LYS A 14 5.92 -18.63 8.99
N GLU A 15 6.41 -18.20 10.14
CA GLU A 15 5.71 -17.26 11.03
C GLU A 15 5.72 -15.85 10.45
N ALA A 16 6.85 -15.41 9.88
CA ALA A 16 6.97 -14.14 9.17
C ALA A 16 5.94 -14.04 8.03
N ALA A 17 5.75 -15.10 7.25
CA ALA A 17 4.75 -15.14 6.19
C ALA A 17 3.32 -14.96 6.73
N LYS A 18 2.99 -15.59 7.87
CA LYS A 18 1.69 -15.47 8.53
C LYS A 18 1.44 -14.03 9.04
N GLU A 19 2.43 -13.45 9.71
CA GLU A 19 2.31 -12.09 10.24
C GLU A 19 2.30 -11.03 9.10
N MET A 20 3.05 -11.23 8.02
CA MET A 20 2.96 -10.41 6.81
C MET A 20 1.57 -10.46 6.17
N SER A 21 0.92 -11.63 6.16
CA SER A 21 -0.45 -11.76 5.66
C SER A 21 -1.45 -10.98 6.50
N LYS A 22 -1.33 -11.00 7.83
CA LYS A 22 -2.16 -10.19 8.72
C LYS A 22 -1.94 -8.69 8.48
N MET A 23 -0.69 -8.27 8.36
CA MET A 23 -0.35 -6.88 8.07
C MET A 23 -0.96 -6.44 6.73
N THR A 24 -0.89 -7.27 5.71
CA THR A 24 -1.49 -6.98 4.40
C THR A 24 -3.02 -6.88 4.48
N ALA A 25 -3.66 -7.75 5.27
CA ALA A 25 -5.11 -7.69 5.48
C ALA A 25 -5.54 -6.38 6.17
N ILE A 26 -4.81 -5.94 7.20
CA ILE A 26 -5.05 -4.65 7.87
C ILE A 26 -4.85 -3.49 6.88
N MET A 27 -3.77 -3.52 6.09
CA MET A 27 -3.51 -2.50 5.06
C MET A 27 -4.61 -2.41 3.99
N ALA A 28 -5.35 -3.48 3.75
CA ALA A 28 -6.48 -3.47 2.81
C ALA A 28 -7.74 -2.83 3.41
N VAL A 29 -7.92 -2.89 4.73
CA VAL A 29 -9.10 -2.33 5.42
C VAL A 29 -8.94 -0.83 5.71
N ILE A 30 -7.73 -0.37 6.01
CA ILE A 30 -7.45 1.03 6.35
C ILE A 30 -8.00 2.03 5.30
N PRO A 31 -7.80 1.87 3.99
CA PRO A 31 -8.31 2.81 2.99
C PRO A 31 -9.82 2.99 3.05
N ILE A 32 -10.58 1.93 3.32
CA ILE A 32 -12.06 2.01 3.46
C ILE A 32 -12.42 3.02 4.55
N SER A 33 -11.84 2.83 5.73
CA SER A 33 -12.06 3.74 6.87
C SER A 33 -11.60 5.17 6.55
N CYS A 34 -10.43 5.32 5.91
CA CYS A 34 -9.89 6.63 5.57
C CYS A 34 -10.77 7.40 4.57
N PHE A 35 -11.33 6.75 3.56
CA PHE A 35 -12.23 7.42 2.61
C PHE A 35 -13.53 7.87 3.28
N ILE A 36 -14.14 7.01 4.09
CA ILE A 36 -15.38 7.33 4.79
C ILE A 36 -15.15 8.46 5.81
N PHE A 37 -14.25 8.25 6.77
CA PHE A 37 -13.99 9.25 7.82
C PHE A 37 -13.39 10.54 7.25
N GLY A 38 -12.51 10.45 6.26
CA GLY A 38 -11.93 11.62 5.61
C GLY A 38 -12.96 12.45 4.85
N GLY A 39 -13.92 11.82 4.18
CA GLY A 39 -15.03 12.50 3.51
C GLY A 39 -15.93 13.22 4.51
N PHE A 40 -16.35 12.57 5.60
CA PHE A 40 -17.13 13.20 6.66
C PHE A 40 -16.40 14.35 7.35
N LEU A 41 -15.13 14.15 7.72
CA LEU A 41 -14.33 15.23 8.33
C LEU A 41 -14.18 16.43 7.41
N ALA A 42 -13.96 16.20 6.10
CA ALA A 42 -13.83 17.29 5.13
C ALA A 42 -15.12 18.07 4.97
N GLU A 43 -16.27 17.41 4.97
CA GLU A 43 -17.59 18.05 4.77
C GLU A 43 -18.02 18.84 5.98
N PHE A 44 -17.94 18.26 7.20
CA PHE A 44 -18.47 18.89 8.41
C PHE A 44 -17.48 19.83 9.11
N LEU A 45 -16.20 19.55 9.06
CA LEU A 45 -15.16 20.30 9.79
C LEU A 45 -14.14 20.98 8.89
N GLY A 46 -14.24 20.74 7.58
CA GLY A 46 -13.35 21.29 6.57
C GLY A 46 -12.06 20.49 6.40
N TRP A 47 -11.43 20.65 5.24
CA TRP A 47 -10.25 19.87 4.83
C TRP A 47 -9.03 20.01 5.76
N ARG A 48 -8.91 21.17 6.46
CA ARG A 48 -7.81 21.39 7.42
C ARG A 48 -7.86 20.43 8.60
N THR A 49 -9.04 20.00 9.00
CA THR A 49 -9.24 19.04 10.10
C THR A 49 -8.65 17.65 9.72
N ASN A 50 -8.72 17.26 8.46
CA ASN A 50 -8.07 16.04 7.99
C ASN A 50 -6.55 16.07 8.20
N LEU A 51 -5.91 17.22 7.94
CA LEU A 51 -4.47 17.39 8.17
C LEU A 51 -4.13 17.35 9.66
N LEU A 52 -4.95 17.97 10.51
CA LEU A 52 -4.77 17.93 11.96
C LEU A 52 -4.95 16.51 12.50
N ALA A 53 -5.99 15.79 12.05
CA ALA A 53 -6.23 14.41 12.45
C ALA A 53 -5.05 13.50 12.04
N LEU A 54 -4.53 13.67 10.81
CA LEU A 54 -3.37 12.94 10.33
C LEU A 54 -2.11 13.26 11.15
N GLY A 55 -1.91 14.53 11.49
CA GLY A 55 -0.82 14.99 12.36
C GLY A 55 -0.89 14.37 13.75
N LEU A 56 -2.06 14.36 14.39
CA LEU A 56 -2.27 13.74 15.68
C LEU A 56 -2.02 12.23 15.67
N ILE A 57 -2.58 11.53 14.68
CA ILE A 57 -2.34 10.09 14.51
C ILE A 57 -0.85 9.80 14.33
N SER A 58 -0.18 10.59 13.49
CA SER A 58 1.27 10.44 13.26
C SER A 58 2.07 10.67 14.54
N LEU A 59 1.70 11.67 15.35
CA LEU A 59 2.35 11.96 16.63
C LEU A 59 2.18 10.79 17.62
N ILE A 60 0.97 10.27 17.74
CA ILE A 60 0.67 9.09 18.58
C ILE A 60 1.50 7.88 18.13
N LEU A 61 1.59 7.64 16.82
CA LEU A 61 2.38 6.53 16.27
C LEU A 61 3.89 6.72 16.53
N ILE A 62 4.42 7.94 16.41
CA ILE A 62 5.83 8.22 16.73
C ILE A 62 6.09 7.93 18.20
N ILE A 63 5.24 8.42 19.11
CA ILE A 63 5.37 8.17 20.54
C ILE A 63 5.30 6.66 20.83
N ALA A 64 4.32 5.97 20.26
CA ALA A 64 4.19 4.52 20.42
C ALA A 64 5.44 3.77 19.91
N MET A 65 5.99 4.16 18.76
CA MET A 65 7.21 3.57 18.24
C MET A 65 8.42 3.79 19.16
N LEU A 66 8.57 4.98 19.72
CA LEU A 66 9.68 5.29 20.63
C LEU A 66 9.65 4.46 21.91
N PHE A 67 8.46 4.14 22.42
CA PHE A 67 8.31 3.38 23.66
C PHE A 67 8.17 1.87 23.48
N LEU A 68 7.59 1.42 22.36
CA LEU A 68 7.24 0.01 22.14
C LEU A 68 8.20 -0.71 21.20
N LEU A 69 8.92 0.00 20.33
CA LEU A 69 9.78 -0.63 19.34
C LEU A 69 11.19 -0.76 19.89
N ASN A 70 11.61 -1.99 20.19
CA ASN A 70 12.99 -2.32 20.50
C ASN A 70 13.79 -2.49 19.21
N GLU A 71 15.09 -2.21 19.26
CA GLU A 71 16.00 -2.45 18.14
C GLU A 71 16.01 -3.96 17.78
N THR A 72 15.60 -4.28 16.57
CA THR A 72 15.51 -5.67 16.09
C THR A 72 16.75 -6.13 15.32
N LEU A 73 17.63 -5.20 14.97
CA LEU A 73 18.82 -5.49 14.17
C LEU A 73 19.93 -6.11 15.03
N ILE A 74 20.05 -7.42 14.98
CA ILE A 74 21.05 -8.20 15.77
C ILE A 74 22.48 -7.94 15.26
N LYS A 75 22.67 -7.70 13.96
CA LYS A 75 23.98 -7.45 13.35
C LYS A 75 23.94 -6.19 12.49
N LYS A 76 24.45 -5.08 13.02
CA LYS A 76 24.67 -3.88 12.20
C LYS A 76 25.63 -4.20 11.05
N ALA A 77 25.20 -3.98 9.82
CA ALA A 77 26.08 -4.10 8.66
C ALA A 77 27.24 -3.10 8.83
N LYS A 78 28.45 -3.62 9.00
CA LYS A 78 29.65 -2.86 9.36
C LYS A 78 30.06 -1.81 8.31
N ASN A 79 29.68 -2.01 7.05
CA ASN A 79 29.94 -1.02 5.98
C ASN A 79 28.91 -1.20 4.85
N ILE A 80 28.02 -0.24 4.72
CA ILE A 80 27.15 -0.13 3.52
C ILE A 80 28.01 0.56 2.45
N SER A 81 28.53 -0.24 1.51
CA SER A 81 29.27 0.31 0.36
C SER A 81 28.27 0.72 -0.72
N PHE A 82 28.18 2.03 -1.00
CA PHE A 82 27.38 2.55 -2.13
C PHE A 82 27.72 1.87 -3.47
N LYS A 83 28.99 1.50 -3.66
CA LYS A 83 29.45 0.79 -4.84
C LYS A 83 28.80 -0.60 -4.96
N LYS A 84 28.69 -1.34 -3.85
CA LYS A 84 27.99 -2.63 -3.82
C LYS A 84 26.50 -2.48 -4.11
N MET A 85 25.87 -1.48 -3.52
CA MET A 85 24.45 -1.15 -3.79
C MET A 85 24.23 -0.88 -5.28
N PHE A 86 25.08 -0.03 -5.90
CA PHE A 86 24.98 0.30 -7.31
C PHE A 86 25.12 -0.94 -8.22
N ILE A 87 26.06 -1.84 -7.89
CA ILE A 87 26.24 -3.10 -8.64
C ILE A 87 24.99 -3.99 -8.57
N VAL A 88 24.38 -4.11 -7.38
CA VAL A 88 23.15 -4.88 -7.19
C VAL A 88 22.00 -4.28 -8.00
N TYR A 89 21.77 -2.96 -7.91
CA TYR A 89 20.74 -2.28 -8.68
C TYR A 89 20.93 -2.41 -10.18
N ARG A 90 22.17 -2.28 -10.66
CA ARG A 90 22.48 -2.51 -12.07
C ARG A 90 22.20 -3.95 -12.50
N GLY A 91 22.44 -4.92 -11.63
CA GLY A 91 22.08 -6.33 -11.87
C GLY A 91 20.58 -6.53 -11.99
N LEU A 92 19.80 -5.92 -11.11
CA LEU A 92 18.33 -5.96 -11.13
C LEU A 92 17.77 -5.33 -12.41
N LEU A 93 18.28 -4.17 -12.82
CA LEU A 93 17.86 -3.49 -14.05
C LEU A 93 18.15 -4.28 -15.32
N LYS A 94 19.10 -5.23 -15.31
CA LYS A 94 19.35 -6.13 -16.42
C LYS A 94 18.41 -7.33 -16.49
N ASN A 95 17.68 -7.60 -15.40
CA ASN A 95 16.75 -8.71 -15.33
C ASN A 95 15.41 -8.31 -15.97
N LEU A 96 15.09 -8.94 -17.10
CA LEU A 96 13.89 -8.62 -17.87
C LEU A 96 12.59 -8.87 -17.08
N SER A 97 12.53 -9.98 -16.34
CA SER A 97 11.35 -10.29 -15.50
C SER A 97 11.17 -9.27 -14.40
N PHE A 98 12.25 -8.86 -13.74
CA PHE A 98 12.20 -7.79 -12.73
C PHE A 98 11.66 -6.48 -13.30
N ASN A 99 12.17 -6.06 -14.47
CA ASN A 99 11.74 -4.84 -15.14
C ASN A 99 10.27 -4.92 -15.55
N PHE A 100 9.83 -6.05 -16.10
CA PHE A 100 8.44 -6.27 -16.50
C PHE A 100 7.49 -6.08 -15.29
N PHE A 101 7.73 -6.78 -14.20
CA PHE A 101 6.88 -6.65 -13.01
C PHE A 101 6.94 -5.25 -12.37
N THR A 102 8.12 -4.63 -12.37
CA THR A 102 8.30 -3.28 -11.82
C THR A 102 7.55 -2.24 -12.65
N ILE A 103 7.66 -2.27 -13.97
CA ILE A 103 6.98 -1.32 -14.87
C ILE A 103 5.46 -1.53 -14.79
N THR A 104 4.98 -2.78 -14.83
CA THR A 104 3.55 -3.07 -14.70
C THR A 104 3.00 -2.55 -13.38
N THR A 105 3.68 -2.81 -12.26
CA THR A 105 3.26 -2.31 -10.95
C THR A 105 3.29 -0.78 -10.88
N ALA A 106 4.32 -0.15 -11.46
CA ALA A 106 4.43 1.31 -11.51
C ALA A 106 3.28 1.95 -12.31
N MET A 107 2.94 1.39 -13.47
CA MET A 107 1.82 1.87 -14.29
C MET A 107 0.48 1.74 -13.57
N GLN A 108 0.21 0.58 -12.96
CA GLN A 108 -1.01 0.34 -12.18
C GLN A 108 -1.13 1.31 -10.99
N THR A 109 -0.03 1.50 -10.27
CA THR A 109 0.02 2.41 -9.13
C THR A 109 -0.17 3.86 -9.58
N SER A 110 0.44 4.27 -10.68
CA SER A 110 0.29 5.62 -11.25
C SER A 110 -1.15 5.88 -11.68
N MET A 111 -1.81 4.92 -12.33
CA MET A 111 -3.23 5.02 -12.72
C MET A 111 -4.12 5.17 -11.48
N PHE A 112 -3.89 4.37 -10.44
CA PHE A 112 -4.63 4.46 -9.19
C PHE A 112 -4.49 5.83 -8.52
N PHE A 113 -3.26 6.37 -8.41
CA PHE A 113 -3.04 7.69 -7.82
C PHE A 113 -3.56 8.83 -8.70
N ALA A 114 -3.47 8.72 -10.01
CA ALA A 114 -4.06 9.70 -10.93
C ALA A 114 -5.58 9.77 -10.76
N MET A 115 -6.23 8.60 -10.67
CA MET A 115 -7.68 8.51 -10.43
C MET A 115 -8.05 9.11 -9.06
N ASN A 116 -7.29 8.82 -8.01
CA ASN A 116 -7.51 9.41 -6.68
C ASN A 116 -7.35 10.94 -6.69
N GLY A 117 -6.44 11.48 -7.48
CA GLY A 117 -6.24 12.94 -7.60
C GLY A 117 -7.32 13.64 -8.41
N PHE A 118 -7.89 12.97 -9.41
CA PHE A 118 -8.85 13.57 -10.34
C PHE A 118 -10.31 13.43 -9.90
N MET A 119 -10.69 12.26 -9.38
CA MET A 119 -12.08 11.93 -9.05
C MET A 119 -12.75 12.91 -8.06
N PRO A 120 -12.12 13.39 -6.99
CA PRO A 120 -12.76 14.35 -6.08
C PRO A 120 -13.27 15.59 -6.80
N TYR A 121 -12.49 16.14 -7.74
CA TYR A 121 -12.87 17.33 -8.52
C TYR A 121 -14.06 17.08 -9.46
N GLU A 122 -14.13 15.89 -10.05
CA GLU A 122 -15.26 15.53 -10.91
C GLU A 122 -16.56 15.32 -10.10
N PHE A 123 -16.46 14.76 -8.90
CA PHE A 123 -17.60 14.60 -8.01
C PHE A 123 -18.09 15.95 -7.51
N GLU A 124 -17.19 16.84 -7.08
CA GLU A 124 -17.51 18.19 -6.68
C GLU A 124 -18.19 18.98 -7.81
N ARG A 125 -17.67 18.86 -9.05
CA ARG A 125 -18.27 19.51 -10.24
C ARG A 125 -19.70 19.02 -10.53
N LYS A 126 -20.01 17.79 -10.15
CA LYS A 126 -21.36 17.21 -10.26
C LYS A 126 -22.25 17.50 -9.05
N GLY A 127 -21.78 18.27 -8.08
CA GLY A 127 -22.54 18.63 -6.87
C GLY A 127 -22.68 17.49 -5.86
N VAL A 128 -21.83 16.46 -5.96
CA VAL A 128 -21.80 15.36 -5.00
C VAL A 128 -20.97 15.79 -3.77
N SER A 129 -21.50 15.51 -2.57
CA SER A 129 -20.83 15.90 -1.33
C SER A 129 -19.56 15.08 -1.07
N MET A 130 -18.66 15.61 -0.24
CA MET A 130 -17.41 14.92 0.10
C MET A 130 -17.64 13.63 0.90
N SER A 131 -18.70 13.57 1.70
CA SER A 131 -19.08 12.34 2.43
C SER A 131 -19.61 11.28 1.47
N GLU A 132 -20.45 11.64 0.52
CA GLU A 132 -20.92 10.73 -0.53
C GLU A 132 -19.76 10.21 -1.38
N PHE A 133 -18.84 11.10 -1.79
CA PHE A 133 -17.61 10.69 -2.47
C PHE A 133 -16.83 9.66 -1.65
N GLY A 134 -16.63 9.90 -0.35
CA GLY A 134 -15.93 8.99 0.56
C GLY A 134 -16.58 7.59 0.59
N ILE A 135 -17.91 7.54 0.66
CA ILE A 135 -18.67 6.29 0.64
C ILE A 135 -18.50 5.56 -0.71
N TRP A 136 -18.75 6.24 -1.82
CA TRP A 136 -18.61 5.64 -3.15
C TRP A 136 -17.19 5.15 -3.41
N PHE A 137 -16.19 5.95 -3.02
CA PHE A 137 -14.80 5.60 -3.26
C PHE A 137 -14.30 4.45 -2.37
N SER A 138 -14.96 4.21 -1.23
CA SER A 138 -14.65 3.06 -0.37
C SER A 138 -14.92 1.72 -1.08
N PHE A 139 -15.84 1.67 -2.06
CA PHE A 139 -16.09 0.49 -2.87
C PHE A 139 -14.87 0.06 -3.71
N THR A 140 -14.00 1.00 -4.09
CA THR A 140 -12.75 0.64 -4.79
C THR A 140 -11.84 -0.21 -3.89
N SER A 141 -11.83 0.06 -2.59
CA SER A 141 -11.08 -0.73 -1.61
C SER A 141 -11.68 -2.13 -1.41
N LEU A 142 -13.00 -2.26 -1.48
CA LEU A 142 -13.65 -3.58 -1.48
C LEU A 142 -13.27 -4.39 -2.72
N GLY A 143 -13.24 -3.75 -3.90
CA GLY A 143 -12.74 -4.34 -5.14
C GLY A 143 -11.29 -4.82 -5.01
N TYR A 144 -10.44 -4.03 -4.36
CA TYR A 144 -9.05 -4.42 -4.06
C TYR A 144 -8.97 -5.65 -3.15
N ILE A 145 -9.78 -5.72 -2.09
CA ILE A 145 -9.83 -6.88 -1.19
C ILE A 145 -10.29 -8.13 -1.95
N PHE A 146 -11.35 -8.00 -2.73
CA PHE A 146 -11.87 -9.09 -3.55
C PHE A 146 -10.82 -9.59 -4.56
N GLY A 147 -10.16 -8.67 -5.27
CA GLY A 147 -9.07 -8.99 -6.20
C GLY A 147 -7.91 -9.73 -5.51
N ASN A 148 -7.52 -9.32 -4.30
CA ASN A 148 -6.50 -10.02 -3.50
C ASN A 148 -6.92 -11.44 -3.11
N ILE A 149 -8.19 -11.65 -2.73
CA ILE A 149 -8.71 -12.99 -2.41
C ILE A 149 -8.69 -13.89 -3.65
N VAL A 150 -9.12 -13.37 -4.79
CA VAL A 150 -9.08 -14.10 -6.07
C VAL A 150 -7.64 -14.44 -6.44
N ASN A 151 -6.74 -13.45 -6.37
CA ASN A 151 -5.32 -13.63 -6.66
C ASN A 151 -4.67 -14.69 -5.75
N SER A 152 -4.95 -14.66 -4.45
CA SER A 152 -4.37 -15.62 -3.50
C SER A 152 -4.78 -17.08 -3.80
N LYS A 153 -5.98 -17.28 -4.33
CA LYS A 153 -6.51 -18.63 -4.68
C LYS A 153 -6.08 -19.09 -6.07
N LEU A 154 -5.97 -18.17 -7.03
CA LEU A 154 -5.67 -18.50 -8.44
C LEU A 154 -4.19 -18.49 -8.74
N SER A 155 -3.40 -17.62 -8.14
CA SER A 155 -1.96 -17.47 -8.41
C SER A 155 -1.16 -18.78 -8.28
N PRO A 156 -1.39 -19.65 -7.27
CA PRO A 156 -0.70 -20.93 -7.19
C PRO A 156 -1.02 -21.89 -8.35
N LYS A 157 -2.19 -21.75 -8.97
CA LYS A 157 -2.67 -22.65 -10.05
C LYS A 157 -2.30 -22.14 -11.44
N VAL A 158 -2.37 -20.83 -11.65
CA VAL A 158 -2.24 -20.18 -12.97
C VAL A 158 -0.82 -19.68 -13.23
N GLY A 159 -0.10 -19.38 -12.16
CA GLY A 159 1.24 -18.78 -12.20
C GLY A 159 1.21 -17.24 -12.18
N LEU A 160 2.29 -16.65 -11.66
CA LEU A 160 2.39 -15.21 -11.41
C LEU A 160 2.30 -14.36 -12.70
N GLU A 161 2.95 -14.81 -13.78
CA GLU A 161 2.99 -14.06 -15.04
C GLU A 161 1.59 -13.94 -15.66
N ARG A 162 0.85 -15.05 -15.72
CA ARG A 162 -0.51 -15.06 -16.28
C ARG A 162 -1.48 -14.28 -15.42
N MET A 163 -1.33 -14.33 -14.09
CA MET A 163 -2.14 -13.51 -13.17
C MET A 163 -1.87 -12.02 -13.35
N CYS A 164 -0.62 -11.63 -13.60
CA CYS A 164 -0.26 -10.25 -13.88
C CYS A 164 -0.90 -9.76 -15.20
N LEU A 165 -0.85 -10.59 -16.25
CA LEU A 165 -1.49 -10.29 -17.53
C LEU A 165 -3.03 -10.16 -17.41
N LEU A 166 -3.66 -11.08 -16.68
CA LEU A 166 -5.11 -11.01 -16.42
C LEU A 166 -5.49 -9.76 -15.64
N GLY A 167 -4.75 -9.42 -14.58
CA GLY A 167 -4.96 -8.20 -13.79
C GLY A 167 -4.81 -6.95 -14.65
N THR A 168 -3.81 -6.90 -15.50
CA THR A 168 -3.60 -5.77 -16.42
C THR A 168 -4.72 -5.68 -17.45
N ALA A 169 -5.16 -6.80 -18.02
CA ALA A 169 -6.28 -6.82 -18.98
C ALA A 169 -7.61 -6.38 -18.35
N CYS A 170 -7.84 -6.66 -17.06
CA CYS A 170 -9.02 -6.19 -16.34
C CYS A 170 -8.99 -4.69 -15.99
N SER A 171 -7.85 -4.03 -16.15
CA SER A 171 -7.68 -2.59 -15.83
C SER A 171 -8.02 -1.68 -17.02
N PHE A 172 -8.16 -2.23 -18.20
CA PHE A 172 -8.57 -1.56 -19.43
C PHE A 172 -10.01 -1.91 -19.82
#